data_b83ad2428f503a66927e8fb57c74f9dc
#
_entry.id   b83ad2428f503a66927e8fb57c74f9dc
#
_cell.length_a   1.000
_cell.length_b   1.000
_cell.length_c   1.000
_cell.angle_alpha   90.00
_cell.angle_beta   90.00
_cell.angle_gamma   90.00
#
_symmetry.space_group_name_H-M   'P 1'
#
loop_
_entity.id
_entity.type
_entity.pdbx_description
1 polymer ?
#
loop_
_entity_poly.entity_id
_entity_poly.type
_entity_poly.pdbx_seq_one_letter_code
_entity_poly.pdbx_strand_id
1 'polypeptide(L)'
;MHPENHPASLAPHVLVTGGRGRLGTELRALLPDALAPSRAELDVTDAASARAALERARPGVVVHAAGYTDVAGAEREPEACWRANVAGTRHVAEACAAIGAVLVHVSTDYVFWGDADPERAARGGYVESDPTGPVRNRYALSKLAAEDEARRAPRHLIVRTSFRPRVWPYPTAFTDVRTSQAYVDELAPDLARVARHAARLVDAGVHVLHVVGPPTTVFELARRRAPDVAPATKAAAGVSLPDDVVLDRSLWLSWKPRLD
;
A
#
# COMPACT_ATOMS: atom_id res chain seq x y z
N MET A 1 -31.97 -14.16 -36.18
CA MET A 1 -30.57 -14.09 -35.76
C MET A 1 -30.34 -12.69 -35.22
N HIS A 2 -30.57 -12.50 -33.91
CA HIS A 2 -30.29 -11.21 -33.26
C HIS A 2 -28.82 -11.19 -32.85
N PRO A 3 -28.07 -10.14 -33.14
CA PRO A 3 -26.72 -9.98 -32.58
C PRO A 3 -26.87 -9.69 -31.10
N GLU A 4 -26.34 -10.59 -30.27
CA GLU A 4 -26.20 -10.35 -28.83
C GLU A 4 -25.25 -9.17 -28.65
N ASN A 5 -25.83 -8.08 -28.20
CA ASN A 5 -25.11 -6.86 -27.83
C ASN A 5 -24.39 -7.18 -26.49
N HIS A 6 -23.19 -7.72 -26.56
CA HIS A 6 -22.30 -7.78 -25.40
C HIS A 6 -21.99 -6.33 -25.03
N PRO A 7 -22.39 -5.85 -23.83
CA PRO A 7 -21.94 -4.53 -23.40
C PRO A 7 -20.41 -4.59 -23.33
N ALA A 8 -19.76 -3.71 -24.07
CA ALA A 8 -18.33 -3.48 -23.95
C ALA A 8 -18.04 -3.33 -22.46
N SER A 9 -17.22 -4.22 -21.91
CA SER A 9 -16.76 -4.16 -20.52
C SER A 9 -16.05 -2.82 -20.35
N LEU A 10 -16.78 -1.80 -19.88
CA LEU A 10 -16.17 -0.56 -19.42
C LEU A 10 -15.17 -0.94 -18.33
N ALA A 11 -13.92 -0.56 -18.50
CA ALA A 11 -12.90 -0.78 -17.49
C ALA A 11 -13.44 -0.30 -16.13
N PRO A 12 -13.26 -1.07 -15.04
CA PRO A 12 -13.87 -0.74 -13.77
C PRO A 12 -13.45 0.66 -13.34
N HIS A 13 -14.43 1.52 -13.11
CA HIS A 13 -14.20 2.88 -12.66
C HIS A 13 -13.44 2.85 -11.32
N VAL A 14 -12.25 3.43 -11.26
CA VAL A 14 -11.38 3.41 -10.08
C VAL A 14 -11.66 4.64 -9.23
N LEU A 15 -11.77 4.45 -7.91
CA LEU A 15 -11.76 5.54 -6.93
C LEU A 15 -10.53 5.41 -6.04
N VAL A 16 -9.80 6.52 -5.84
CA VAL A 16 -8.60 6.57 -5.00
C VAL A 16 -8.87 7.44 -3.78
N THR A 17 -8.89 6.85 -2.58
CA THR A 17 -8.88 7.64 -1.35
C THR A 17 -7.46 8.14 -1.06
N GLY A 18 -7.33 9.30 -0.41
CA GLY A 18 -6.00 9.86 -0.17
C GLY A 18 -5.32 10.41 -1.44
N GLY A 19 -6.10 10.85 -2.43
CA GLY A 19 -5.64 11.33 -3.73
C GLY A 19 -4.67 12.53 -3.70
N ARG A 20 -4.51 13.22 -2.56
CA ARG A 20 -3.54 14.31 -2.34
C ARG A 20 -2.26 13.84 -1.63
N GLY A 21 -2.21 12.58 -1.19
CA GLY A 21 -1.02 11.97 -0.59
C GLY A 21 0.04 11.65 -1.65
N ARG A 22 1.23 11.22 -1.19
CA ARG A 22 2.35 10.88 -2.07
C ARG A 22 1.95 9.89 -3.17
N LEU A 23 1.43 8.73 -2.79
CA LEU A 23 0.98 7.72 -3.75
C LEU A 23 -0.26 8.17 -4.52
N GLY A 24 -1.23 8.79 -3.86
CA GLY A 24 -2.47 9.24 -4.51
C GLY A 24 -2.21 10.24 -5.64
N THR A 25 -1.24 11.15 -5.48
CA THR A 25 -0.83 12.09 -6.53
C THR A 25 -0.28 11.36 -7.76
N GLU A 26 0.57 10.35 -7.56
CA GLU A 26 1.12 9.55 -8.67
C GLU A 26 0.01 8.74 -9.36
N LEU A 27 -0.85 8.09 -8.58
CA LEU A 27 -1.95 7.29 -9.13
C LEU A 27 -2.92 8.15 -9.96
N ARG A 28 -3.23 9.37 -9.53
CA ARG A 28 -4.08 10.29 -10.31
C ARG A 28 -3.47 10.66 -11.66
N ALA A 29 -2.16 10.83 -11.71
CA ALA A 29 -1.47 11.11 -12.98
C ALA A 29 -1.49 9.90 -13.94
N LEU A 30 -1.44 8.68 -13.39
CA LEU A 30 -1.41 7.43 -14.15
C LEU A 30 -2.81 6.87 -14.46
N LEU A 31 -3.83 7.29 -13.71
CA LEU A 31 -5.23 6.89 -13.83
C LEU A 31 -6.09 8.16 -14.01
N PRO A 32 -6.05 8.82 -15.18
CA PRO A 32 -6.70 10.12 -15.37
C PRO A 32 -8.21 10.07 -15.20
N ASP A 33 -8.84 8.92 -15.46
CA ASP A 33 -10.28 8.71 -15.28
C ASP A 33 -10.68 8.29 -13.86
N ALA A 34 -9.71 8.13 -12.95
CA ALA A 34 -10.00 7.75 -11.58
C ALA A 34 -10.58 8.91 -10.77
N LEU A 35 -11.62 8.63 -10.01
CA LEU A 35 -12.15 9.55 -9.02
C LEU A 35 -11.17 9.64 -7.83
N ALA A 36 -10.92 10.85 -7.37
CA ALA A 36 -10.06 11.08 -6.21
C ALA A 36 -10.67 12.17 -5.31
N PRO A 37 -11.75 11.83 -4.58
CA PRO A 37 -12.44 12.78 -3.74
C PRO A 37 -11.52 13.37 -2.68
N SER A 38 -11.75 14.65 -2.38
CA SER A 38 -11.09 15.32 -1.26
C SER A 38 -11.59 14.77 0.08
N ARG A 39 -10.90 15.09 1.17
CA ARG A 39 -11.35 14.67 2.51
C ARG A 39 -12.75 15.22 2.86
N ALA A 40 -13.11 16.40 2.38
CA ALA A 40 -14.43 16.97 2.60
C ALA A 40 -15.55 16.19 1.86
N GLU A 41 -15.23 15.55 0.73
CA GLU A 41 -16.17 14.75 -0.06
C GLU A 41 -16.20 13.29 0.39
N LEU A 42 -15.09 12.77 0.94
CA LEU A 42 -14.95 11.43 1.49
C LEU A 42 -13.97 11.47 2.67
N ASP A 43 -14.50 11.62 3.89
CA ASP A 43 -13.72 11.42 5.11
C ASP A 43 -13.78 9.95 5.52
N VAL A 44 -12.69 9.22 5.35
CA VAL A 44 -12.62 7.80 5.71
C VAL A 44 -12.82 7.57 7.21
N THR A 45 -12.59 8.58 8.06
CA THR A 45 -12.79 8.47 9.51
C THR A 45 -14.26 8.59 9.93
N ASP A 46 -15.15 8.92 9.00
CA ASP A 46 -16.60 8.98 9.16
C ASP A 46 -17.27 7.90 8.29
N ALA A 47 -17.94 6.94 8.93
CA ALA A 47 -18.62 5.84 8.27
C ALA A 47 -19.73 6.30 7.31
N ALA A 48 -20.49 7.34 7.69
CA ALA A 48 -21.58 7.86 6.87
C ALA A 48 -21.02 8.56 5.62
N SER A 49 -19.93 9.34 5.77
CA SER A 49 -19.23 9.98 4.66
C SER A 49 -18.67 8.96 3.68
N ALA A 50 -17.96 7.94 4.17
CA ALA A 50 -17.38 6.89 3.33
C ALA A 50 -18.48 6.15 2.56
N ARG A 51 -19.53 5.73 3.24
CA ARG A 51 -20.67 5.04 2.64
C ARG A 51 -21.36 5.89 1.56
N ALA A 52 -21.79 7.10 1.88
CA ALA A 52 -22.48 7.98 0.95
C ALA A 52 -21.65 8.30 -0.29
N ALA A 53 -20.32 8.50 -0.13
CA ALA A 53 -19.42 8.78 -1.24
C ALA A 53 -19.30 7.58 -2.19
N LEU A 54 -19.15 6.35 -1.67
CA LEU A 54 -19.04 5.15 -2.50
C LEU A 54 -20.37 4.76 -3.14
N GLU A 55 -21.49 4.90 -2.43
CA GLU A 55 -22.83 4.66 -3.00
C GLU A 55 -23.15 5.63 -4.15
N ARG A 56 -22.73 6.88 -4.05
CA ARG A 56 -22.88 7.89 -5.12
C ARG A 56 -21.98 7.61 -6.31
N ALA A 57 -20.71 7.27 -6.07
CA ALA A 57 -19.70 7.10 -7.11
C ALA A 57 -19.78 5.73 -7.81
N ARG A 58 -20.27 4.68 -7.12
CA ARG A 58 -20.36 3.29 -7.61
C ARG A 58 -19.10 2.80 -8.33
N PRO A 59 -17.89 2.99 -7.75
CA PRO A 59 -16.68 2.50 -8.39
C PRO A 59 -16.65 0.97 -8.43
N GLY A 60 -16.04 0.40 -9.48
CA GLY A 60 -15.76 -1.04 -9.53
C GLY A 60 -14.55 -1.43 -8.68
N VAL A 61 -13.62 -0.49 -8.48
CA VAL A 61 -12.39 -0.67 -7.67
C VAL A 61 -12.16 0.56 -6.80
N VAL A 62 -11.87 0.34 -5.54
CA VAL A 62 -11.45 1.39 -4.59
C VAL A 62 -10.00 1.14 -4.18
N VAL A 63 -9.09 2.05 -4.53
CA VAL A 63 -7.71 2.05 -4.01
C VAL A 63 -7.70 2.86 -2.72
N HIS A 64 -7.59 2.18 -1.59
CA HIS A 64 -7.57 2.82 -0.29
C HIS A 64 -6.12 3.16 0.12
N ALA A 65 -5.68 4.37 -0.27
CA ALA A 65 -4.36 4.93 0.04
C ALA A 65 -4.41 6.05 1.11
N ALA A 66 -5.61 6.41 1.61
CA ALA A 66 -5.75 7.31 2.73
C ALA A 66 -5.30 6.61 4.02
N GLY A 67 -4.53 7.32 4.85
CA GLY A 67 -4.08 6.81 6.13
C GLY A 67 -3.10 7.76 6.82
N TYR A 68 -2.86 7.49 8.10
CA TYR A 68 -1.84 8.14 8.90
C TYR A 68 -0.48 7.47 8.61
N THR A 69 0.52 8.20 8.15
CA THR A 69 1.80 7.65 7.68
C THR A 69 3.02 8.15 8.43
N ASP A 70 2.84 9.06 9.40
CA ASP A 70 3.93 9.52 10.27
C ASP A 70 4.18 8.49 11.38
N VAL A 71 5.24 7.68 11.22
CA VAL A 71 5.59 6.61 12.17
C VAL A 71 5.89 7.18 13.57
N ALA A 72 6.65 8.27 13.65
CA ALA A 72 6.97 8.92 14.92
C ALA A 72 5.75 9.65 15.51
N GLY A 73 4.92 10.23 14.67
CA GLY A 73 3.65 10.86 15.06
C GLY A 73 2.67 9.86 15.65
N ALA A 74 2.65 8.62 15.16
CA ALA A 74 1.75 7.58 15.68
C ALA A 74 2.00 7.24 17.16
N GLU A 75 3.23 7.42 17.66
CA GLU A 75 3.53 7.25 19.08
C GLU A 75 2.96 8.39 19.94
N ARG A 76 2.87 9.60 19.38
CA ARG A 76 2.35 10.79 20.08
C ARG A 76 0.83 10.92 19.94
N GLU A 77 0.28 10.48 18.82
CA GLU A 77 -1.13 10.62 18.45
C GLU A 77 -1.77 9.26 18.08
N PRO A 78 -1.72 8.27 18.99
CA PRO A 78 -2.14 6.90 18.69
C PRO A 78 -3.62 6.81 18.29
N GLU A 79 -4.47 7.62 18.88
CA GLU A 79 -5.91 7.64 18.56
C GLU A 79 -6.16 8.16 17.15
N ALA A 80 -5.45 9.21 16.71
CA ALA A 80 -5.56 9.73 15.35
C ALA A 80 -5.06 8.72 14.33
N CYS A 81 -3.94 8.05 14.62
CA CYS A 81 -3.42 6.97 13.81
C CYS A 81 -4.41 5.80 13.70
N TRP A 82 -4.97 5.34 14.83
CA TRP A 82 -5.94 4.25 14.88
C TRP A 82 -7.22 4.59 14.12
N ARG A 83 -7.77 5.77 14.37
CA ARG A 83 -8.98 6.26 13.70
C ARG A 83 -8.81 6.31 12.17
N ALA A 84 -7.67 6.82 11.69
CA ALA A 84 -7.42 6.92 10.25
C ALA A 84 -7.15 5.55 9.62
N ASN A 85 -6.27 4.74 10.23
CA ASN A 85 -5.79 3.50 9.61
C ASN A 85 -6.75 2.33 9.85
N VAL A 86 -7.27 2.15 11.06
CA VAL A 86 -8.10 0.99 11.40
C VAL A 86 -9.58 1.28 11.15
N ALA A 87 -10.15 2.27 11.85
CA ALA A 87 -11.56 2.61 11.68
C ALA A 87 -11.85 3.08 10.25
N GLY A 88 -10.95 3.90 9.67
CA GLY A 88 -11.07 4.36 8.28
C GLY A 88 -11.08 3.21 7.27
N THR A 89 -10.19 2.23 7.44
CA THR A 89 -10.18 1.05 6.56
C THR A 89 -11.45 0.23 6.72
N ARG A 90 -11.94 0.03 7.95
CA ARG A 90 -13.23 -0.65 8.19
C ARG A 90 -14.39 0.04 7.47
N HIS A 91 -14.52 1.35 7.59
CA HIS A 91 -15.61 2.09 6.94
C HIS A 91 -15.56 1.95 5.41
N VAL A 92 -14.37 2.04 4.82
CA VAL A 92 -14.20 1.85 3.38
C VAL A 92 -14.47 0.40 2.96
N ALA A 93 -14.03 -0.59 3.73
CA ALA A 93 -14.26 -2.00 3.44
C ALA A 93 -15.76 -2.36 3.49
N GLU A 94 -16.48 -1.89 4.51
CA GLU A 94 -17.93 -2.08 4.64
C GLU A 94 -18.69 -1.38 3.50
N ALA A 95 -18.26 -0.18 3.12
CA ALA A 95 -18.87 0.53 1.98
C ALA A 95 -18.58 -0.18 0.64
N CYS A 96 -17.37 -0.72 0.44
CA CYS A 96 -17.05 -1.55 -0.73
C CYS A 96 -17.91 -2.81 -0.77
N ALA A 97 -18.08 -3.50 0.37
CA ALA A 97 -18.94 -4.68 0.47
C ALA A 97 -20.39 -4.37 0.06
N ALA A 98 -20.93 -3.23 0.52
CA ALA A 98 -22.30 -2.82 0.23
C ALA A 98 -22.58 -2.57 -1.27
N ILE A 99 -21.57 -2.15 -2.04
CA ILE A 99 -21.72 -1.86 -3.48
C ILE A 99 -21.08 -2.93 -4.40
N GLY A 100 -20.46 -3.97 -3.82
CA GLY A 100 -19.78 -5.05 -4.58
C GLY A 100 -18.43 -4.65 -5.20
N ALA A 101 -17.83 -3.53 -4.77
CA ALA A 101 -16.54 -3.06 -5.29
C ALA A 101 -15.37 -3.90 -4.78
N VAL A 102 -14.30 -3.99 -5.56
CA VAL A 102 -13.02 -4.53 -5.11
C VAL A 102 -12.28 -3.48 -4.29
N LEU A 103 -11.89 -3.84 -3.07
CA LEU A 103 -11.03 -3.01 -2.22
C LEU A 103 -9.55 -3.37 -2.45
N VAL A 104 -8.76 -2.45 -2.95
CA VAL A 104 -7.30 -2.52 -2.94
C VAL A 104 -6.79 -1.72 -1.75
N HIS A 105 -6.40 -2.41 -0.66
CA HIS A 105 -5.89 -1.77 0.54
C HIS A 105 -4.36 -1.63 0.48
N VAL A 106 -3.85 -0.40 0.54
CA VAL A 106 -2.40 -0.13 0.57
C VAL A 106 -1.87 -0.36 1.98
N SER A 107 -1.09 -1.43 2.17
CA SER A 107 -0.42 -1.80 3.42
C SER A 107 1.09 -1.50 3.35
N THR A 108 1.89 -2.07 4.25
CA THR A 108 3.31 -1.77 4.46
C THR A 108 4.13 -3.04 4.75
N ASP A 109 5.44 -2.95 4.55
CA ASP A 109 6.44 -3.92 5.00
C ASP A 109 6.56 -4.00 6.54
N TYR A 110 6.14 -2.96 7.27
CA TYR A 110 6.20 -2.90 8.73
C TYR A 110 5.21 -3.84 9.45
N VAL A 111 4.37 -4.57 8.73
CA VAL A 111 3.56 -5.65 9.30
C VAL A 111 4.42 -6.87 9.71
N PHE A 112 5.68 -6.89 9.31
CA PHE A 112 6.67 -7.88 9.71
C PHE A 112 7.62 -7.35 10.79
N TRP A 113 8.15 -8.28 11.61
CA TRP A 113 9.08 -7.92 12.70
C TRP A 113 10.41 -7.34 12.17
N GLY A 114 10.94 -7.93 11.11
CA GLY A 114 12.12 -7.42 10.42
C GLY A 114 13.43 -7.60 11.19
N ASP A 115 13.60 -8.71 11.91
CA ASP A 115 14.91 -9.15 12.41
C ASP A 115 15.79 -9.68 11.28
N ALA A 116 17.08 -9.77 11.55
CA ALA A 116 18.02 -10.41 10.62
C ALA A 116 17.79 -11.92 10.61
N ASP A 117 17.52 -12.47 9.42
CA ASP A 117 17.30 -13.91 9.22
C ASP A 117 17.98 -14.33 7.90
N PRO A 118 19.11 -15.06 7.99
CA PRO A 118 19.85 -15.48 6.79
C PRO A 118 19.06 -16.40 5.85
N GLU A 119 18.17 -17.26 6.37
CA GLU A 119 17.35 -18.16 5.54
C GLU A 119 16.29 -17.37 4.75
N ARG A 120 15.62 -16.42 5.44
CA ARG A 120 14.70 -15.50 4.79
C ARG A 120 15.42 -14.64 3.74
N ALA A 121 16.59 -14.11 4.06
CA ALA A 121 17.40 -13.32 3.13
C ALA A 121 17.80 -14.14 1.89
N ALA A 122 18.19 -15.41 2.07
CA ALA A 122 18.57 -16.30 0.98
C ALA A 122 17.42 -16.63 0.02
N ARG A 123 16.18 -16.69 0.53
CA ARG A 123 14.97 -16.92 -0.31
C ARG A 123 14.38 -15.66 -0.94
N GLY A 124 14.95 -14.48 -0.67
CA GLY A 124 14.54 -13.22 -1.31
C GLY A 124 13.68 -12.28 -0.44
N GLY A 125 13.40 -12.63 0.82
CA GLY A 125 12.62 -11.82 1.75
C GLY A 125 11.37 -12.50 2.28
N TYR A 126 10.49 -11.73 2.89
CA TYR A 126 9.15 -12.20 3.32
C TYR A 126 8.26 -12.45 2.12
N VAL A 127 7.62 -13.61 2.05
CA VAL A 127 6.57 -13.93 1.08
C VAL A 127 5.19 -13.55 1.63
N GLU A 128 4.17 -13.48 0.76
CA GLU A 128 2.81 -13.04 1.12
C GLU A 128 2.16 -13.91 2.21
N SER A 129 2.52 -15.19 2.27
CA SER A 129 1.99 -16.17 3.24
C SER A 129 2.76 -16.23 4.55
N ASP A 130 3.88 -15.51 4.68
CA ASP A 130 4.62 -15.48 5.95
C ASP A 130 3.77 -14.85 7.06
N PRO A 131 3.89 -15.34 8.31
CA PRO A 131 3.16 -14.80 9.44
C PRO A 131 3.56 -13.35 9.69
N THR A 132 2.56 -12.49 9.87
CA THR A 132 2.73 -11.09 10.23
C THR A 132 2.82 -10.93 11.75
N GLY A 133 3.48 -9.84 12.21
CA GLY A 133 3.71 -9.61 13.63
C GLY A 133 4.80 -10.52 14.24
N PRO A 134 5.15 -10.26 15.52
CA PRO A 134 4.82 -9.04 16.27
C PRO A 134 5.33 -7.79 15.55
N VAL A 135 4.80 -6.60 15.90
CA VAL A 135 5.18 -5.34 15.26
C VAL A 135 5.91 -4.41 16.22
N ARG A 136 6.73 -3.49 15.68
CA ARG A 136 7.68 -2.69 16.50
C ARG A 136 7.11 -1.38 17.03
N ASN A 137 6.04 -0.84 16.44
CA ASN A 137 5.51 0.47 16.77
C ASN A 137 4.00 0.55 16.50
N ARG A 138 3.37 1.64 16.99
CA ARG A 138 1.91 1.87 16.88
C ARG A 138 1.44 2.05 15.45
N TYR A 139 2.25 2.66 14.59
CA TYR A 139 1.94 2.74 13.17
C TYR A 139 1.83 1.34 12.55
N ALA A 140 2.84 0.51 12.76
CA ALA A 140 2.85 -0.87 12.26
C ALA A 140 1.67 -1.69 12.79
N LEU A 141 1.34 -1.54 14.10
CA LEU A 141 0.18 -2.17 14.72
C LEU A 141 -1.12 -1.71 14.03
N SER A 142 -1.28 -0.41 13.79
CA SER A 142 -2.46 0.12 13.12
C SER A 142 -2.60 -0.38 11.69
N LYS A 143 -1.50 -0.55 10.96
CA LYS A 143 -1.50 -1.09 9.60
C LYS A 143 -1.80 -2.59 9.58
N LEU A 144 -1.28 -3.35 10.53
CA LEU A 144 -1.60 -4.77 10.68
C LEU A 144 -3.09 -4.97 11.00
N ALA A 145 -3.63 -4.24 11.96
CA ALA A 145 -5.07 -4.25 12.27
C ALA A 145 -5.93 -3.79 11.08
N ALA A 146 -5.43 -2.84 10.27
CA ALA A 146 -6.13 -2.39 9.06
C ALA A 146 -6.18 -3.48 7.97
N GLU A 147 -5.20 -4.38 7.88
CA GLU A 147 -5.29 -5.54 6.98
C GLU A 147 -6.48 -6.45 7.37
N ASP A 148 -6.73 -6.65 8.66
CA ASP A 148 -7.89 -7.43 9.12
C ASP A 148 -9.21 -6.72 8.83
N GLU A 149 -9.26 -5.40 9.00
CA GLU A 149 -10.45 -4.63 8.62
C GLU A 149 -10.70 -4.62 7.10
N ALA A 150 -9.66 -4.62 6.28
CA ALA A 150 -9.78 -4.70 4.83
C ALA A 150 -10.43 -6.02 4.37
N ARG A 151 -10.20 -7.12 5.08
CA ARG A 151 -10.81 -8.44 4.81
C ARG A 151 -12.32 -8.48 4.99
N ARG A 152 -12.93 -7.45 5.61
CA ARG A 152 -14.40 -7.29 5.67
C ARG A 152 -15.03 -7.07 4.29
N ALA A 153 -14.28 -6.54 3.33
CA ALA A 153 -14.72 -6.52 1.94
C ALA A 153 -14.52 -7.92 1.35
N PRO A 154 -15.61 -8.61 0.89
CA PRO A 154 -15.48 -9.95 0.31
C PRO A 154 -14.54 -10.01 -0.88
N ARG A 155 -14.46 -8.92 -1.65
CA ARG A 155 -13.53 -8.74 -2.75
C ARG A 155 -12.44 -7.75 -2.33
N HIS A 156 -11.35 -8.25 -1.77
CA HIS A 156 -10.24 -7.42 -1.31
C HIS A 156 -8.89 -7.91 -1.87
N LEU A 157 -7.98 -6.98 -2.02
CA LEU A 157 -6.58 -7.19 -2.32
C LEU A 157 -5.75 -6.31 -1.38
N ILE A 158 -4.99 -6.91 -0.49
CA ILE A 158 -4.04 -6.22 0.38
C ILE A 158 -2.72 -6.09 -0.38
N VAL A 159 -2.29 -4.86 -0.63
CA VAL A 159 -1.03 -4.58 -1.33
C VAL A 159 -0.02 -4.07 -0.30
N ARG A 160 0.92 -4.93 0.08
CA ARG A 160 2.06 -4.53 0.93
C ARG A 160 3.11 -3.87 0.04
N THR A 161 3.39 -2.62 0.34
CA THR A 161 4.33 -1.78 -0.42
C THR A 161 5.10 -0.86 0.52
N SER A 162 6.24 -0.37 0.07
CA SER A 162 7.05 0.57 0.85
C SER A 162 7.79 1.50 -0.09
N PHE A 163 7.63 2.82 0.09
CA PHE A 163 8.20 3.79 -0.83
C PHE A 163 8.67 5.06 -0.15
N ARG A 164 9.65 5.70 -0.79
CA ARG A 164 10.18 7.02 -0.45
C ARG A 164 9.60 8.09 -1.39
N PRO A 165 9.56 9.36 -0.97
CA PRO A 165 9.24 10.46 -1.87
C PRO A 165 10.22 10.51 -3.05
N ARG A 166 9.85 11.20 -4.14
CA ARG A 166 10.69 11.35 -5.35
C ARG A 166 12.10 11.86 -5.08
N VAL A 167 12.27 12.66 -4.04
CA VAL A 167 13.56 13.21 -3.62
C VAL A 167 13.90 12.62 -2.25
N TRP A 168 15.15 12.24 -2.05
CA TRP A 168 15.62 11.79 -0.74
C TRP A 168 15.65 12.98 0.24
N PRO A 169 14.92 12.91 1.37
CA PRO A 169 14.70 14.10 2.20
C PRO A 169 15.69 14.26 3.37
N TYR A 170 16.65 13.33 3.52
CA TYR A 170 17.50 13.28 4.71
C TYR A 170 18.98 13.48 4.36
N PRO A 171 19.80 14.06 5.27
CA PRO A 171 21.23 14.20 5.05
C PRO A 171 21.99 12.87 5.15
N THR A 172 21.40 11.87 5.81
CA THR A 172 22.02 10.57 6.03
C THR A 172 21.10 9.43 5.59
N ALA A 173 21.66 8.22 5.41
CA ALA A 173 20.90 7.00 5.13
C ALA A 173 21.56 5.78 5.79
N PHE A 174 20.72 4.81 6.21
CA PHE A 174 21.18 3.65 6.98
C PHE A 174 21.79 2.56 6.08
N THR A 175 23.02 2.16 6.42
CA THR A 175 23.76 1.07 5.75
C THR A 175 23.36 -0.31 6.31
N ASP A 176 22.79 -0.35 7.51
CA ASP A 176 22.44 -1.54 8.29
C ASP A 176 20.90 -1.79 8.36
N VAL A 177 20.15 -1.22 7.41
CA VAL A 177 18.72 -1.49 7.21
C VAL A 177 18.51 -2.03 5.80
N ARG A 178 18.14 -3.30 5.69
CA ARG A 178 17.76 -3.94 4.43
C ARG A 178 16.28 -3.75 4.15
N THR A 179 15.93 -3.49 2.90
CA THR A 179 14.58 -3.15 2.48
C THR A 179 14.35 -3.50 1.01
N SER A 180 13.08 -3.54 0.61
CA SER A 180 12.65 -3.54 -0.79
C SER A 180 11.92 -2.24 -1.17
N GLN A 181 12.21 -1.15 -0.47
CA GLN A 181 11.68 0.17 -0.81
C GLN A 181 12.15 0.62 -2.20
N ALA A 182 11.33 1.43 -2.85
CA ALA A 182 11.71 2.19 -4.04
C ALA A 182 11.18 3.62 -3.93
N TYR A 183 11.43 4.46 -4.90
CA TYR A 183 10.81 5.77 -4.96
C TYR A 183 9.36 5.65 -5.43
N VAL A 184 8.48 6.52 -4.94
CA VAL A 184 7.04 6.44 -5.20
C VAL A 184 6.70 6.44 -6.70
N ASP A 185 7.42 7.23 -7.48
CA ASP A 185 7.25 7.32 -8.94
C ASP A 185 7.74 6.07 -9.69
N GLU A 186 8.61 5.26 -9.08
CA GLU A 186 9.04 3.96 -9.62
C GLU A 186 8.02 2.86 -9.37
N LEU A 187 7.30 2.91 -8.24
CA LEU A 187 6.30 1.92 -7.86
C LEU A 187 4.88 2.26 -8.36
N ALA A 188 4.58 3.54 -8.50
CA ALA A 188 3.25 3.98 -8.89
C ALA A 188 2.74 3.36 -10.21
N PRO A 189 3.55 3.15 -11.27
CA PRO A 189 3.10 2.45 -12.47
C PRO A 189 2.61 1.03 -12.20
N ASP A 190 3.31 0.28 -11.35
CA ASP A 190 2.93 -1.07 -10.95
C ASP A 190 1.65 -1.07 -10.10
N LEU A 191 1.54 -0.12 -9.16
CA LEU A 191 0.34 0.05 -8.33
C LEU A 191 -0.89 0.49 -9.16
N ALA A 192 -0.69 1.34 -10.17
CA ALA A 192 -1.75 1.70 -11.12
C ALA A 192 -2.20 0.50 -11.96
N ARG A 193 -1.26 -0.38 -12.38
CA ARG A 193 -1.58 -1.63 -13.07
C ARG A 193 -2.38 -2.57 -12.17
N VAL A 194 -1.97 -2.74 -10.92
CA VAL A 194 -2.73 -3.50 -9.92
C VAL A 194 -4.15 -2.95 -9.77
N ALA A 195 -4.32 -1.64 -9.69
CA ALA A 195 -5.63 -1.01 -9.58
C ALA A 195 -6.54 -1.32 -10.78
N ARG A 196 -6.01 -1.22 -12.01
CA ARG A 196 -6.78 -1.55 -13.23
C ARG A 196 -7.21 -3.01 -13.30
N HIS A 197 -6.40 -3.91 -12.75
CA HIS A 197 -6.60 -5.36 -12.86
C HIS A 197 -6.97 -6.02 -11.52
N ALA A 198 -7.35 -5.23 -10.50
CA ALA A 198 -7.65 -5.73 -9.17
C ALA A 198 -8.74 -6.82 -9.16
N ALA A 199 -9.78 -6.64 -9.95
CA ALA A 199 -10.85 -7.64 -10.06
C ALA A 199 -10.32 -8.98 -10.58
N ARG A 200 -9.50 -8.96 -11.62
CA ARG A 200 -8.88 -10.17 -12.20
C ARG A 200 -7.95 -10.88 -11.21
N LEU A 201 -7.17 -10.12 -10.43
CA LEU A 201 -6.30 -10.68 -9.39
C LEU A 201 -7.12 -11.36 -8.29
N VAL A 202 -8.14 -10.69 -7.78
CA VAL A 202 -9.03 -11.23 -6.74
C VAL A 202 -9.81 -12.45 -7.23
N ASP A 203 -10.34 -12.41 -8.44
CA ASP A 203 -11.08 -13.53 -9.04
C ASP A 203 -10.18 -14.76 -9.29
N ALA A 204 -8.86 -14.55 -9.42
CA ALA A 204 -7.84 -15.61 -9.47
C ALA A 204 -7.34 -16.05 -8.08
N GLY A 205 -7.93 -15.57 -6.99
CA GLY A 205 -7.59 -15.95 -5.62
C GLY A 205 -6.40 -15.19 -5.01
N VAL A 206 -5.93 -14.11 -5.64
CA VAL A 206 -4.86 -13.26 -5.06
C VAL A 206 -5.49 -12.26 -4.10
N HIS A 207 -5.27 -12.44 -2.80
CA HIS A 207 -5.80 -11.56 -1.76
C HIS A 207 -4.73 -10.75 -1.01
N VAL A 208 -3.46 -11.12 -1.14
CA VAL A 208 -2.30 -10.38 -0.65
C VAL A 208 -1.27 -10.34 -1.76
N LEU A 209 -0.60 -9.23 -1.95
CA LEU A 209 0.41 -9.04 -2.99
C LEU A 209 1.50 -8.07 -2.52
N HIS A 210 2.76 -8.43 -2.73
CA HIS A 210 3.88 -7.55 -2.49
C HIS A 210 4.25 -6.78 -3.77
N VAL A 211 4.07 -5.47 -3.77
CA VAL A 211 4.44 -4.59 -4.89
C VAL A 211 5.53 -3.64 -4.42
N VAL A 212 6.77 -4.02 -4.63
CA VAL A 212 7.96 -3.38 -4.07
C VAL A 212 9.12 -3.35 -5.07
N GLY A 213 10.15 -2.58 -4.75
CA GLY A 213 11.43 -2.57 -5.46
C GLY A 213 12.28 -3.83 -5.24
N PRO A 214 13.42 -3.93 -5.88
CA PRO A 214 14.40 -4.97 -5.59
C PRO A 214 14.98 -4.84 -4.18
N PRO A 215 15.47 -5.94 -3.58
CA PRO A 215 16.22 -5.90 -2.32
C PRO A 215 17.40 -4.92 -2.40
N THR A 216 17.55 -4.08 -1.38
CA THR A 216 18.61 -3.06 -1.29
C THR A 216 18.83 -2.67 0.18
N THR A 217 19.81 -1.83 0.47
CA THR A 217 19.86 -1.09 1.74
C THR A 217 19.22 0.28 1.59
N VAL A 218 18.82 0.88 2.70
CA VAL A 218 18.29 2.27 2.70
C VAL A 218 19.34 3.24 2.15
N PHE A 219 20.64 2.99 2.41
CA PHE A 219 21.74 3.80 1.90
C PHE A 219 21.92 3.68 0.37
N GLU A 220 21.92 2.46 -0.16
CA GLU A 220 22.02 2.24 -1.61
C GLU A 220 20.82 2.87 -2.36
N LEU A 221 19.63 2.73 -1.81
CA LEU A 221 18.44 3.40 -2.35
C LEU A 221 18.61 4.92 -2.37
N ALA A 222 19.04 5.51 -1.25
CA ALA A 222 19.25 6.95 -1.13
C ALA A 222 20.24 7.48 -2.15
N ARG A 223 21.38 6.81 -2.32
CA ARG A 223 22.44 7.20 -3.27
C ARG A 223 21.99 7.27 -4.72
N ARG A 224 20.94 6.57 -5.09
CA ARG A 224 20.40 6.63 -6.46
C ARG A 224 19.92 8.03 -6.84
N ARG A 225 19.46 8.84 -5.86
CA ARG A 225 18.93 10.21 -6.07
C ARG A 225 19.60 11.29 -5.23
N ALA A 226 20.43 10.90 -4.27
CA ALA A 226 21.25 11.77 -3.44
C ALA A 226 22.66 11.18 -3.34
N PRO A 227 23.52 11.38 -4.37
CA PRO A 227 24.86 10.77 -4.40
C PRO A 227 25.73 11.12 -3.20
N ASP A 228 25.54 12.32 -2.64
CA ASP A 228 26.32 12.87 -1.51
C ASP A 228 25.72 12.54 -0.14
N VAL A 229 24.67 11.70 -0.07
CA VAL A 229 24.07 11.29 1.21
C VAL A 229 25.12 10.58 2.07
N ALA A 230 25.24 11.00 3.34
CA ALA A 230 26.21 10.39 4.25
C ALA A 230 25.70 9.05 4.80
N PRO A 231 26.59 8.04 4.96
CA PRO A 231 26.20 6.77 5.59
C PRO A 231 25.94 6.97 7.08
N ALA A 232 24.97 6.22 7.61
CA ALA A 232 24.67 6.14 9.02
C ALA A 232 24.35 4.70 9.42
N THR A 233 24.41 4.41 10.72
CA THR A 233 23.90 3.16 11.30
C THR A 233 22.80 3.47 12.29
N LYS A 234 21.91 2.50 12.54
CA LYS A 234 20.83 2.62 13.54
C LYS A 234 21.39 2.96 14.92
N ALA A 235 22.47 2.29 15.30
CA ALA A 235 23.11 2.50 16.59
C ALA A 235 23.66 3.94 16.74
N ALA A 236 24.31 4.47 15.71
CA ALA A 236 24.83 5.84 15.73
C ALA A 236 23.73 6.89 15.77
N ALA A 237 22.57 6.60 15.18
CA ALA A 237 21.41 7.50 15.19
C ALA A 237 20.51 7.32 16.41
N GLY A 238 20.74 6.32 17.25
CA GLY A 238 19.91 6.04 18.43
C GLY A 238 18.47 5.64 18.11
N VAL A 239 18.24 5.00 16.95
CA VAL A 239 16.89 4.64 16.49
C VAL A 239 16.68 3.13 16.47
N SER A 240 15.46 2.71 16.84
CA SER A 240 15.03 1.31 16.75
C SER A 240 14.24 1.09 15.45
N LEU A 241 14.96 0.63 14.43
CA LEU A 241 14.39 0.24 13.13
C LEU A 241 14.58 -1.27 12.91
N PRO A 242 13.79 -1.90 12.05
CA PRO A 242 14.03 -3.28 11.64
C PRO A 242 15.38 -3.43 10.95
N ASP A 243 15.95 -4.65 11.01
CA ASP A 243 17.20 -5.01 10.33
C ASP A 243 16.95 -5.34 8.87
N ASP A 244 15.89 -6.12 8.61
CA ASP A 244 15.56 -6.62 7.28
C ASP A 244 14.05 -6.76 7.09
N VAL A 245 13.47 -5.85 6.33
CA VAL A 245 12.05 -5.86 5.93
C VAL A 245 11.91 -6.03 4.41
N VAL A 246 12.85 -6.74 3.81
CA VAL A 246 12.75 -7.10 2.39
C VAL A 246 11.52 -7.96 2.17
N LEU A 247 10.66 -7.55 1.24
CA LEU A 247 9.52 -8.34 0.75
C LEU A 247 9.93 -9.04 -0.55
N ASP A 248 9.65 -10.34 -0.65
CA ASP A 248 9.73 -11.06 -1.92
C ASP A 248 8.66 -10.52 -2.87
N ARG A 249 9.03 -10.32 -4.12
CA ARG A 249 8.14 -9.79 -5.16
C ARG A 249 7.86 -10.78 -6.29
N SER A 250 8.22 -12.03 -6.11
CA SER A 250 8.14 -13.07 -7.15
C SER A 250 6.71 -13.27 -7.62
N LEU A 251 5.74 -13.24 -6.71
CA LEU A 251 4.32 -13.33 -7.06
C LEU A 251 3.90 -12.17 -7.97
N TRP A 252 4.24 -10.93 -7.62
CA TRP A 252 3.97 -9.77 -8.48
C TRP A 252 4.63 -9.90 -9.85
N LEU A 253 5.90 -10.27 -9.90
CA LEU A 253 6.64 -10.44 -11.16
C LEU A 253 6.04 -11.54 -12.04
N SER A 254 5.44 -12.57 -11.48
CA SER A 254 4.74 -13.61 -12.20
C SER A 254 3.41 -13.15 -12.82
N TRP A 255 2.73 -12.20 -12.16
CA TRP A 255 1.46 -11.62 -12.61
C TRP A 255 1.64 -10.46 -13.59
N LYS A 256 2.65 -9.61 -13.38
CA LYS A 256 2.86 -8.39 -14.15
C LYS A 256 2.79 -8.56 -15.68
N PRO A 257 3.44 -9.57 -16.31
CA PRO A 257 3.34 -9.77 -17.76
C PRO A 257 1.97 -10.25 -18.24
N ARG A 258 1.14 -10.77 -17.35
CA ARG A 258 -0.21 -11.28 -17.68
C ARG A 258 -1.27 -10.20 -17.64
N LEU A 259 -0.92 -9.01 -17.16
CA LEU A 259 -1.81 -7.87 -16.97
C LEU A 259 -1.62 -6.78 -18.05
N ASP A 260 -0.81 -7.06 -19.06
CA ASP A 260 -0.63 -6.20 -20.26
C ASP A 260 -1.72 -6.41 -21.29
#